data_1dd695f5a36e721b5f72b77392d8b8e6
#
_entry.id   1dd695f5a36e721b5f72b77392d8b8e6
#
_cell.length_a   1.000
_cell.length_b   1.000
_cell.length_c   1.000
_cell.angle_alpha   90.00
_cell.angle_beta   90.00
_cell.angle_gamma   90.00
#
_symmetry.space_group_name_H-M   'P 1'
#
loop_
_entity.id
_entity.type
_entity.pdbx_description
1 polymer ?
#
loop_
_entity_poly.entity_id
_entity_poly.type
_entity_poly.pdbx_seq_one_letter_code
_entity_poly.pdbx_strand_id
1 'polypeptide(L)'
;MTRGTPKPPPDDFKTRTLPTLTANGEFYRCAAKTRQLVDWDSRDTSRFSHPSLPFPVLYLSKDKLTGFWECFGDELNDQPQEDKALYKTKHLEPRQWVRFQIDAKLNVIDVTDVATLRKIGADAATFLADYTITQQWAKQLMEHPAGLDGFFYSSRLDGGKRCLAVFGRAHLFNSPAMFQAQSDGALLEDLDLLLFLARERVSII
;
A
#
# COMPACT_ATOMS: atom_id res chain seq x y z
N MET A 1 0.20 -0.05 -30.35
CA MET A 1 -0.77 0.42 -29.34
C MET A 1 -0.03 1.41 -28.45
N THR A 2 -0.36 2.66 -28.52
CA THR A 2 0.16 3.69 -27.61
C THR A 2 -0.32 3.36 -26.20
N ARG A 3 0.61 3.10 -25.28
CA ARG A 3 0.28 2.99 -23.84
C ARG A 3 -0.45 4.27 -23.45
N GLY A 4 -1.64 4.13 -22.85
CA GLY A 4 -2.39 5.29 -22.37
C GLY A 4 -1.52 6.12 -21.44
N THR A 5 -1.48 7.43 -21.64
CA THR A 5 -0.83 8.34 -20.70
C THR A 5 -1.67 8.38 -19.43
N PRO A 6 -1.07 8.15 -18.24
CA PRO A 6 -1.78 8.29 -16.97
C PRO A 6 -2.48 9.65 -16.88
N LYS A 7 -3.75 9.65 -16.47
CA LYS A 7 -4.58 10.86 -16.46
C LYS A 7 -5.07 11.14 -15.03
N PRO A 8 -5.26 12.42 -14.69
CA PRO A 8 -5.94 12.78 -13.46
C PRO A 8 -7.40 12.30 -13.48
N PRO A 9 -8.08 12.26 -12.33
CA PRO A 9 -9.51 11.96 -12.27
C PRO A 9 -10.30 12.88 -13.18
N PRO A 10 -11.30 12.35 -13.92
CA PRO A 10 -12.17 13.18 -14.76
C PRO A 10 -13.06 14.10 -13.91
N ASP A 11 -13.49 15.23 -14.47
CA ASP A 11 -14.28 16.26 -13.76
C ASP A 11 -15.60 15.70 -13.21
N ASP A 12 -16.20 14.72 -13.90
CA ASP A 12 -17.43 14.07 -13.50
C ASP A 12 -17.23 12.90 -12.50
N PHE A 13 -16.00 12.66 -12.03
CA PHE A 13 -15.68 11.51 -11.19
C PHE A 13 -16.59 11.40 -9.95
N LYS A 14 -16.85 12.51 -9.26
CA LYS A 14 -17.69 12.53 -8.04
C LYS A 14 -19.15 12.16 -8.26
N THR A 15 -19.64 12.18 -9.50
CA THR A 15 -21.01 11.81 -9.85
C THR A 15 -21.14 10.37 -10.32
N ARG A 16 -20.04 9.66 -10.51
CA ARG A 16 -20.02 8.28 -10.99
C ARG A 16 -20.42 7.31 -9.88
N THR A 17 -21.16 6.28 -10.24
CA THR A 17 -21.42 5.15 -9.33
C THR A 17 -20.21 4.24 -9.27
N LEU A 18 -19.59 4.13 -8.09
CA LEU A 18 -18.40 3.30 -7.90
C LEU A 18 -18.76 1.84 -7.58
N PRO A 19 -18.06 0.86 -8.15
CA PRO A 19 -18.19 -0.55 -7.78
C PRO A 19 -17.46 -0.81 -6.47
N THR A 20 -18.15 -0.62 -5.34
CA THR A 20 -17.57 -0.84 -4.03
C THR A 20 -17.63 -2.29 -3.61
N LEU A 21 -16.73 -2.70 -2.74
CA LEU A 21 -16.69 -4.01 -2.12
C LEU A 21 -16.27 -3.90 -0.66
N THR A 22 -16.38 -4.99 0.08
CA THR A 22 -15.95 -5.05 1.48
C THR A 22 -14.53 -5.61 1.56
N ALA A 23 -13.64 -4.89 2.25
CA ALA A 23 -12.34 -5.43 2.64
C ALA A 23 -12.36 -5.86 4.10
N ASN A 24 -11.92 -7.09 4.36
CA ASN A 24 -11.74 -7.69 5.68
C ASN A 24 -10.67 -8.78 5.65
N GLY A 25 -10.41 -9.41 6.81
CA GLY A 25 -9.50 -10.52 6.98
C GLY A 25 -8.07 -10.09 7.29
N GLU A 26 -7.12 -10.96 6.97
CA GLU A 26 -5.73 -10.83 7.36
C GLU A 26 -4.91 -10.01 6.38
N PHE A 27 -4.06 -9.15 6.94
CA PHE A 27 -3.12 -8.29 6.21
C PHE A 27 -1.82 -8.17 7.00
N TYR A 28 -0.76 -7.71 6.33
CA TYR A 28 0.57 -7.54 6.90
C TYR A 28 1.15 -6.17 6.59
N ARG A 29 2.04 -5.74 7.47
CA ARG A 29 2.86 -4.55 7.26
C ARG A 29 4.25 -4.75 7.87
N CYS A 30 5.27 -4.25 7.20
CA CYS A 30 6.57 -4.04 7.80
C CYS A 30 6.56 -2.70 8.56
N ALA A 31 6.92 -2.70 9.83
CA ALA A 31 6.94 -1.50 10.67
C ALA A 31 8.21 -1.41 11.53
N ALA A 32 8.59 -0.20 11.95
CA ALA A 32 9.65 -0.05 12.95
C ALA A 32 9.16 -0.56 14.31
N LYS A 33 10.02 -1.28 15.03
CA LYS A 33 9.72 -1.81 16.39
C LYS A 33 9.36 -0.71 17.41
N THR A 34 9.83 0.51 17.16
CA THR A 34 9.61 1.68 18.02
C THR A 34 8.29 2.41 17.76
N ARG A 35 7.55 2.04 16.70
CA ARG A 35 6.28 2.67 16.35
C ARG A 35 5.09 1.90 16.89
N GLN A 36 3.95 2.59 16.98
CA GLN A 36 2.68 1.93 17.25
C GLN A 36 2.36 0.93 16.15
N LEU A 37 1.68 -0.17 16.49
CA LEU A 37 1.34 -1.21 15.53
C LEU A 37 0.41 -0.65 14.45
N VAL A 38 -0.61 0.12 14.84
CA VAL A 38 -1.46 0.87 13.90
C VAL A 38 -0.86 2.26 13.73
N ASP A 39 0.03 2.40 12.76
CA ASP A 39 0.78 3.63 12.48
C ASP A 39 0.38 4.21 11.12
N TRP A 40 -0.37 5.29 11.16
CA TRP A 40 -0.88 5.99 10.00
C TRP A 40 0.20 6.88 9.37
N ASP A 41 0.46 6.70 8.08
CA ASP A 41 1.39 7.54 7.35
C ASP A 41 0.73 8.86 6.94
N SER A 42 1.20 9.96 7.51
CA SER A 42 0.72 11.32 7.22
C SER A 42 1.69 12.13 6.36
N ARG A 43 2.76 11.51 5.84
CA ARG A 43 3.74 12.21 5.01
C ARG A 43 3.13 12.54 3.64
N ASP A 44 3.29 13.77 3.21
CA ASP A 44 2.89 14.24 1.87
C ASP A 44 3.74 13.66 0.73
N THR A 45 4.87 13.03 1.08
CA THR A 45 5.75 12.31 0.15
C THR A 45 5.29 10.89 -0.14
N SER A 46 4.22 10.41 0.50
CA SER A 46 3.70 9.07 0.27
C SER A 46 2.86 9.02 -1.01
N ARG A 47 2.84 7.85 -1.66
CA ARG A 47 2.22 7.62 -2.96
C ARG A 47 0.75 8.06 -3.06
N PHE A 48 0.00 7.93 -1.96
CA PHE A 48 -1.43 8.22 -1.92
C PHE A 48 -1.82 9.33 -0.93
N SER A 49 -0.85 10.10 -0.42
CA SER A 49 -1.10 11.26 0.44
C SER A 49 -0.97 12.55 -0.36
N HIS A 50 -2.09 13.28 -0.53
CA HIS A 50 -2.09 14.51 -1.33
C HIS A 50 -1.59 15.70 -0.49
N PRO A 51 -0.61 16.51 -0.97
CA PRO A 51 -0.01 17.60 -0.20
C PRO A 51 -1.00 18.66 0.29
N SER A 52 -2.02 18.98 -0.52
CA SER A 52 -3.02 20.01 -0.16
C SER A 52 -4.17 19.48 0.73
N LEU A 53 -4.24 18.17 0.93
CA LEU A 53 -5.22 17.54 1.80
C LEU A 53 -4.52 16.39 2.53
N PRO A 54 -3.66 16.70 3.50
CA PRO A 54 -2.92 15.69 4.23
C PRO A 54 -3.89 14.89 5.10
N PHE A 55 -4.17 13.68 4.68
CA PHE A 55 -4.86 12.69 5.47
C PHE A 55 -3.96 11.48 5.64
N PRO A 56 -3.94 10.87 6.81
CA PRO A 56 -3.09 9.71 7.04
C PRO A 56 -3.61 8.52 6.24
N VAL A 57 -2.69 7.68 5.77
CA VAL A 57 -2.98 6.44 5.04
C VAL A 57 -2.30 5.28 5.74
N LEU A 58 -3.04 4.20 5.97
CA LEU A 58 -2.48 2.94 6.45
C LEU A 58 -2.27 2.02 5.24
N TYR A 59 -1.02 1.66 4.99
CA TYR A 59 -0.64 0.76 3.90
C TYR A 59 -0.49 -0.67 4.42
N LEU A 60 -1.19 -1.60 3.78
CA LEU A 60 -1.23 -3.00 4.15
C LEU A 60 -1.03 -3.89 2.91
N SER A 61 -0.42 -5.06 3.09
CA SER A 61 -0.25 -6.07 2.04
C SER A 61 -1.02 -7.35 2.39
N LYS A 62 -1.31 -8.17 1.38
CA LYS A 62 -1.95 -9.47 1.59
C LYS A 62 -0.99 -10.56 2.08
N ASP A 63 0.30 -10.36 1.89
CA ASP A 63 1.35 -11.26 2.37
C ASP A 63 2.59 -10.46 2.82
N LYS A 64 3.45 -11.12 3.62
CA LYS A 64 4.66 -10.54 4.19
C LYS A 64 5.66 -10.10 3.10
N LEU A 65 5.88 -10.92 2.08
CA LEU A 65 6.87 -10.63 1.04
C LEU A 65 6.50 -9.38 0.24
N THR A 66 5.22 -9.23 -0.12
CA THR A 66 4.73 -7.99 -0.73
C THR A 66 4.94 -6.80 0.20
N GLY A 67 4.68 -6.96 1.51
CA GLY A 67 4.94 -5.94 2.52
C GLY A 67 6.42 -5.58 2.64
N PHE A 68 7.31 -6.54 2.47
CA PHE A 68 8.75 -6.29 2.41
C PHE A 68 9.11 -5.43 1.19
N TRP A 69 8.64 -5.80 0.00
CA TRP A 69 8.91 -5.05 -1.22
C TRP A 69 8.36 -3.62 -1.16
N GLU A 70 7.16 -3.40 -0.63
CA GLU A 70 6.59 -2.05 -0.45
C GLU A 70 7.40 -1.17 0.52
N CYS A 71 8.17 -1.78 1.45
CA CYS A 71 9.03 -1.05 2.38
C CYS A 71 10.44 -0.80 1.86
N PHE A 72 11.00 -1.74 1.10
CA PHE A 72 12.43 -1.79 0.81
C PHE A 72 12.77 -1.93 -0.67
N GLY A 73 11.78 -2.21 -1.51
CA GLY A 73 12.03 -2.53 -2.91
C GLY A 73 12.59 -1.36 -3.71
N ASP A 74 12.20 -0.13 -3.43
CA ASP A 74 12.76 1.05 -4.11
C ASP A 74 14.28 1.15 -3.82
N GLU A 75 14.70 0.99 -2.55
CA GLU A 75 16.12 1.02 -2.18
C GLU A 75 16.93 -0.11 -2.85
N LEU A 76 16.33 -1.29 -3.00
CA LEU A 76 16.96 -2.41 -3.68
C LEU A 76 17.05 -2.21 -5.20
N ASN A 77 16.03 -1.60 -5.81
CA ASN A 77 16.01 -1.34 -7.25
C ASN A 77 16.95 -0.21 -7.67
N ASP A 78 17.24 0.73 -6.77
CA ASP A 78 18.15 1.85 -7.01
C ASP A 78 19.63 1.45 -6.87
N GLN A 79 19.93 0.23 -6.41
CA GLN A 79 21.30 -0.25 -6.32
C GLN A 79 21.87 -0.60 -7.70
N PRO A 80 23.16 -0.32 -7.95
CA PRO A 80 23.83 -0.78 -9.17
C PRO A 80 23.68 -2.31 -9.28
N GLN A 81 23.30 -2.78 -10.47
CA GLN A 81 23.21 -4.21 -10.77
C GLN A 81 24.60 -4.83 -10.92
N GLU A 82 25.35 -4.88 -9.85
CA GLU A 82 26.46 -5.80 -9.72
C GLU A 82 25.92 -7.05 -9.03
N ASP A 83 26.14 -8.18 -9.57
CA ASP A 83 25.71 -9.56 -9.26
C ASP A 83 24.94 -9.90 -7.95
N LYS A 84 24.78 -8.97 -7.00
CA LYS A 84 24.03 -9.13 -5.75
C LYS A 84 23.47 -7.81 -5.23
N ALA A 85 22.17 -7.74 -5.02
CA ALA A 85 21.60 -6.69 -4.19
C ALA A 85 22.08 -6.85 -2.74
N LEU A 86 22.53 -5.76 -2.13
CA LEU A 86 23.05 -5.76 -0.76
C LEU A 86 22.09 -4.99 0.15
N TYR A 87 21.71 -5.60 1.27
CA TYR A 87 20.90 -4.92 2.26
C TYR A 87 21.60 -4.89 3.62
N LYS A 88 21.67 -3.72 4.25
CA LYS A 88 22.37 -3.60 5.53
C LYS A 88 21.49 -4.09 6.67
N THR A 89 22.02 -4.98 7.49
CA THR A 89 21.37 -5.51 8.71
C THR A 89 20.75 -4.40 9.56
N LYS A 90 21.44 -3.26 9.72
CA LYS A 90 20.97 -2.11 10.50
C LYS A 90 19.65 -1.50 10.02
N HIS A 91 19.24 -1.75 8.78
CA HIS A 91 17.95 -1.28 8.23
C HIS A 91 16.81 -2.27 8.52
N LEU A 92 17.13 -3.56 8.61
CA LEU A 92 16.16 -4.64 8.88
C LEU A 92 15.98 -4.91 10.37
N GLU A 93 17.07 -4.84 11.15
CA GLU A 93 17.08 -5.15 12.58
C GLU A 93 16.04 -4.36 13.40
N PRO A 94 15.82 -3.04 13.17
CA PRO A 94 14.80 -2.27 13.89
C PRO A 94 13.38 -2.50 13.39
N ARG A 95 13.16 -3.49 12.53
CA ARG A 95 11.88 -3.76 11.90
C ARG A 95 11.23 -5.03 12.41
N GLN A 96 9.89 -5.04 12.35
CA GLN A 96 9.05 -6.17 12.70
C GLN A 96 7.91 -6.32 11.69
N TRP A 97 7.38 -7.53 11.61
CA TRP A 97 6.10 -7.77 11.02
C TRP A 97 4.99 -7.34 11.96
N VAL A 98 3.98 -6.72 11.41
CA VAL A 98 2.70 -6.48 12.09
C VAL A 98 1.63 -7.19 11.29
N ARG A 99 0.92 -8.09 11.94
CA ARG A 99 -0.25 -8.77 11.42
C ARG A 99 -1.49 -8.01 11.86
N PHE A 100 -2.38 -7.76 10.90
CA PHE A 100 -3.66 -7.11 11.10
C PHE A 100 -4.77 -8.10 10.82
N GLN A 101 -5.68 -8.28 11.76
CA GLN A 101 -6.98 -8.88 11.51
C GLN A 101 -8.00 -7.77 11.44
N ILE A 102 -8.56 -7.55 10.26
CA ILE A 102 -9.60 -6.53 10.03
C ILE A 102 -10.94 -7.23 10.04
N ASP A 103 -11.68 -7.08 11.14
CA ASP A 103 -13.03 -7.62 11.29
C ASP A 103 -14.09 -6.63 10.83
N ALA A 104 -13.74 -5.35 10.75
CA ALA A 104 -14.59 -4.31 10.21
C ALA A 104 -14.86 -4.53 8.72
N LYS A 105 -16.07 -4.19 8.27
CA LYS A 105 -16.42 -4.18 6.85
C LYS A 105 -16.01 -2.85 6.24
N LEU A 106 -14.73 -2.71 5.86
CA LEU A 106 -14.25 -1.52 5.18
C LEU A 106 -14.89 -1.41 3.79
N ASN A 107 -15.50 -0.27 3.49
CA ASN A 107 -16.06 0.04 2.19
C ASN A 107 -14.92 0.50 1.26
N VAL A 108 -14.51 -0.31 0.31
CA VAL A 108 -13.37 -0.03 -0.55
C VAL A 108 -13.71 -0.19 -2.03
N ILE A 109 -12.85 0.33 -2.90
CA ILE A 109 -12.87 0.07 -4.34
C ILE A 109 -11.61 -0.70 -4.73
N ASP A 110 -11.70 -1.56 -5.75
CA ASP A 110 -10.57 -2.31 -6.27
C ASP A 110 -10.05 -1.70 -7.57
N VAL A 111 -8.98 -0.91 -7.49
CA VAL A 111 -8.36 -0.33 -8.68
C VAL A 111 -7.35 -1.26 -9.35
N THR A 112 -7.29 -2.53 -8.95
CA THR A 112 -6.58 -3.58 -9.68
C THR A 112 -7.48 -4.28 -10.71
N ASP A 113 -8.82 -4.13 -10.56
CA ASP A 113 -9.80 -4.71 -11.46
C ASP A 113 -10.04 -3.82 -12.69
N VAL A 114 -9.90 -4.41 -13.88
CA VAL A 114 -10.03 -3.69 -15.15
C VAL A 114 -11.45 -3.14 -15.37
N ALA A 115 -12.49 -3.84 -14.92
CA ALA A 115 -13.87 -3.37 -15.07
C ALA A 115 -14.10 -2.14 -14.19
N THR A 116 -13.56 -2.14 -12.98
CA THR A 116 -13.55 -1.00 -12.06
C THR A 116 -12.82 0.19 -12.66
N LEU A 117 -11.59 -0.01 -13.15
CA LEU A 117 -10.79 1.05 -13.79
C LEU A 117 -11.55 1.72 -14.94
N ARG A 118 -12.20 0.94 -15.81
CA ARG A 118 -13.02 1.48 -16.91
C ARG A 118 -14.18 2.34 -16.41
N LYS A 119 -14.88 1.89 -15.36
CA LYS A 119 -16.00 2.65 -14.77
C LYS A 119 -15.59 3.98 -14.20
N ILE A 120 -14.42 4.03 -13.56
CA ILE A 120 -13.91 5.28 -12.97
C ILE A 120 -13.19 6.17 -14.01
N GLY A 121 -12.91 5.69 -15.20
CA GLY A 121 -12.22 6.44 -16.25
C GLY A 121 -10.68 6.42 -16.12
N ALA A 122 -10.17 5.40 -15.44
CA ALA A 122 -8.74 5.13 -15.28
C ALA A 122 -8.29 3.92 -16.12
N ASP A 123 -7.01 3.68 -16.12
CA ASP A 123 -6.39 2.47 -16.65
C ASP A 123 -5.35 1.90 -15.65
N ALA A 124 -4.78 0.74 -15.95
CA ALA A 124 -3.81 0.09 -15.07
C ALA A 124 -2.54 0.94 -14.84
N ALA A 125 -2.14 1.78 -15.80
CA ALA A 125 -0.97 2.64 -15.66
C ALA A 125 -1.22 3.82 -14.71
N THR A 126 -2.48 4.23 -14.53
CA THR A 126 -2.88 5.38 -13.72
C THR A 126 -2.40 5.25 -12.27
N PHE A 127 -2.65 4.09 -11.65
CA PHE A 127 -2.24 3.85 -10.26
C PHE A 127 -0.78 3.39 -10.11
N LEU A 128 -0.07 3.19 -11.22
CA LEU A 128 1.37 2.92 -11.28
C LEU A 128 2.18 4.18 -11.67
N ALA A 129 1.50 5.29 -11.94
CA ALA A 129 2.08 6.56 -12.34
C ALA A 129 2.90 7.23 -11.22
N ASP A 130 3.46 8.41 -11.54
CA ASP A 130 4.09 9.27 -10.56
C ASP A 130 3.14 9.68 -9.41
N TYR A 131 3.69 10.23 -8.35
CA TYR A 131 2.93 10.58 -7.15
C TYR A 131 1.93 11.72 -7.40
N THR A 132 2.19 12.61 -8.34
CA THR A 132 1.27 13.70 -8.68
C THR A 132 -0.10 13.17 -9.12
N ILE A 133 -0.11 12.16 -9.99
CA ILE A 133 -1.33 11.54 -10.49
C ILE A 133 -1.98 10.65 -9.44
N THR A 134 -1.19 9.78 -8.77
CA THR A 134 -1.74 8.84 -7.79
C THR A 134 -2.29 9.53 -6.55
N GLN A 135 -1.71 10.64 -6.12
CA GLN A 135 -2.20 11.46 -5.02
C GLN A 135 -3.50 12.18 -5.38
N GLN A 136 -3.65 12.69 -6.60
CA GLN A 136 -4.91 13.27 -7.07
C GLN A 136 -6.05 12.23 -7.05
N TRP A 137 -5.78 11.01 -7.52
CA TRP A 137 -6.75 9.93 -7.48
C TRP A 137 -7.11 9.54 -6.04
N ALA A 138 -6.13 9.38 -5.15
CA ALA A 138 -6.38 9.05 -3.76
C ALA A 138 -7.25 10.12 -3.07
N LYS A 139 -6.98 11.41 -3.33
CA LYS A 139 -7.80 12.52 -2.86
C LYS A 139 -9.25 12.41 -3.33
N GLN A 140 -9.46 12.21 -4.64
CA GLN A 140 -10.80 12.12 -5.21
C GLN A 140 -11.56 10.88 -4.73
N LEU A 141 -10.89 9.74 -4.54
CA LEU A 141 -11.46 8.54 -3.94
C LEU A 141 -11.90 8.79 -2.49
N MET A 142 -11.05 9.44 -1.69
CA MET A 142 -11.38 9.77 -0.30
C MET A 142 -12.57 10.74 -0.20
N GLU A 143 -12.62 11.74 -1.07
CA GLU A 143 -13.68 12.76 -1.11
C GLU A 143 -14.96 12.30 -1.81
N HIS A 144 -14.98 11.09 -2.39
CA HIS A 144 -16.12 10.59 -3.15
C HIS A 144 -17.35 10.35 -2.25
N PRO A 145 -18.58 10.72 -2.72
CA PRO A 145 -19.82 10.54 -1.94
C PRO A 145 -20.13 9.09 -1.55
N ALA A 146 -19.52 8.10 -2.21
CA ALA A 146 -19.65 6.68 -1.84
C ALA A 146 -19.07 6.35 -0.46
N GLY A 147 -18.34 7.28 0.18
CA GLY A 147 -17.83 7.10 1.54
C GLY A 147 -16.80 5.99 1.66
N LEU A 148 -15.83 5.95 0.72
CA LEU A 148 -14.81 4.91 0.70
C LEU A 148 -13.89 5.01 1.93
N ASP A 149 -13.59 3.87 2.54
CA ASP A 149 -12.60 3.73 3.60
C ASP A 149 -11.19 3.50 3.06
N GLY A 150 -11.07 3.16 1.77
CA GLY A 150 -9.79 2.89 1.14
C GLY A 150 -9.95 2.27 -0.24
N PHE A 151 -8.87 1.70 -0.74
CA PHE A 151 -8.87 1.02 -2.03
C PHE A 151 -7.77 -0.04 -2.12
N PHE A 152 -8.03 -1.10 -2.87
CA PHE A 152 -6.99 -2.05 -3.28
C PHE A 152 -6.22 -1.50 -4.47
N TYR A 153 -4.89 -1.66 -4.44
CA TYR A 153 -3.97 -1.25 -5.50
C TYR A 153 -2.94 -2.35 -5.78
N SER A 154 -2.29 -2.26 -6.94
CA SER A 154 -1.19 -3.14 -7.30
C SER A 154 0.14 -2.63 -6.78
N SER A 155 0.92 -3.51 -6.14
CA SER A 155 2.32 -3.22 -5.84
C SER A 155 3.09 -2.93 -7.12
N ARG A 156 3.93 -1.90 -7.11
CA ARG A 156 4.89 -1.63 -8.21
C ARG A 156 6.12 -2.52 -8.12
N LEU A 157 6.41 -3.00 -6.93
CA LEU A 157 7.66 -3.62 -6.55
C LEU A 157 7.58 -5.14 -6.43
N ASP A 158 6.35 -5.70 -6.41
CA ASP A 158 6.12 -7.13 -6.30
C ASP A 158 5.08 -7.62 -7.34
N GLY A 159 5.47 -7.58 -8.61
CA GLY A 159 4.75 -8.22 -9.71
C GLY A 159 3.25 -7.90 -9.81
N GLY A 160 2.80 -6.74 -9.33
CA GLY A 160 1.40 -6.33 -9.33
C GLY A 160 0.54 -7.00 -8.26
N LYS A 161 1.14 -7.64 -7.25
CA LYS A 161 0.41 -8.18 -6.10
C LYS A 161 -0.42 -7.11 -5.39
N ARG A 162 -1.50 -7.56 -4.77
CA ARG A 162 -2.54 -6.68 -4.25
C ARG A 162 -2.23 -6.17 -2.86
N CYS A 163 -2.28 -4.86 -2.70
CA CYS A 163 -2.15 -4.13 -1.44
C CYS A 163 -3.43 -3.35 -1.14
N LEU A 164 -3.58 -2.90 0.10
CA LEU A 164 -4.70 -2.10 0.58
C LEU A 164 -4.17 -0.78 1.16
N ALA A 165 -4.70 0.34 0.65
CA ALA A 165 -4.54 1.66 1.25
C ALA A 165 -5.82 2.02 1.98
N VAL A 166 -5.76 2.22 3.30
CA VAL A 166 -6.88 2.62 4.14
C VAL A 166 -6.75 4.10 4.47
N PHE A 167 -7.81 4.88 4.23
CA PHE A 167 -7.84 6.30 4.56
C PHE A 167 -8.06 6.53 6.05
N GLY A 168 -7.33 7.46 6.64
CA GLY A 168 -7.45 7.86 8.03
C GLY A 168 -8.71 8.67 8.33
N ARG A 169 -9.88 8.13 7.99
CA ARG A 169 -11.17 8.73 8.34
C ARG A 169 -11.37 8.73 9.85
N ALA A 170 -12.06 9.74 10.38
CA ALA A 170 -12.24 9.92 11.82
C ALA A 170 -12.78 8.66 12.53
N HIS A 171 -13.74 7.95 11.91
CA HIS A 171 -14.32 6.74 12.49
C HIS A 171 -13.34 5.55 12.54
N LEU A 172 -12.36 5.49 11.62
CA LEU A 172 -11.31 4.47 11.62
C LEU A 172 -10.13 4.89 12.49
N PHE A 173 -9.70 6.14 12.35
CA PHE A 173 -8.56 6.67 13.09
C PHE A 173 -8.76 6.60 14.61
N ASN A 174 -9.98 6.89 15.08
CA ASN A 174 -10.34 6.86 16.49
C ASN A 174 -10.76 5.47 17.00
N SER A 175 -10.68 4.44 16.17
CA SER A 175 -11.10 3.09 16.51
C SER A 175 -10.01 2.06 16.17
N PRO A 176 -8.80 2.17 16.74
CA PRO A 176 -7.68 1.28 16.42
C PRO A 176 -8.00 -0.20 16.69
N ALA A 177 -8.92 -0.50 17.60
CA ALA A 177 -9.37 -1.87 17.88
C ALA A 177 -10.01 -2.57 16.66
N MET A 178 -10.50 -1.83 15.67
CA MET A 178 -11.03 -2.40 14.43
C MET A 178 -9.96 -3.14 13.60
N PHE A 179 -8.69 -2.83 13.84
CA PHE A 179 -7.58 -3.38 13.07
C PHE A 179 -6.85 -4.52 13.77
N GLN A 180 -7.21 -4.92 14.98
CA GLN A 180 -6.61 -6.01 15.77
C GLN A 180 -5.14 -6.29 15.40
N ALA A 181 -4.30 -5.26 15.53
CA ALA A 181 -2.91 -5.33 15.11
C ALA A 181 -2.05 -6.01 16.20
N GLN A 182 -1.19 -6.94 15.79
CA GLN A 182 -0.24 -7.59 16.69
C GLN A 182 1.13 -7.72 16.04
N SER A 183 2.19 -7.69 16.86
CA SER A 183 3.53 -8.02 16.40
C SER A 183 3.59 -9.49 15.98
N ASP A 184 4.20 -9.75 14.83
CA ASP A 184 4.33 -11.09 14.25
C ASP A 184 5.81 -11.44 14.00
N GLY A 185 6.69 -10.98 14.89
CA GLY A 185 8.11 -11.26 14.92
C GLY A 185 9.00 -10.25 14.21
N ALA A 186 10.29 -10.33 14.47
CA ALA A 186 11.30 -9.50 13.83
C ALA A 186 11.57 -9.97 12.39
N LEU A 187 11.91 -9.04 11.48
CA LEU A 187 12.18 -9.39 10.08
C LEU A 187 13.35 -10.38 9.96
N LEU A 188 14.42 -10.18 10.73
CA LEU A 188 15.62 -11.04 10.68
C LEU A 188 15.41 -12.43 11.34
N GLU A 189 14.28 -12.65 11.99
CA GLU A 189 13.89 -13.94 12.56
C GLU A 189 12.89 -14.68 11.66
N ASP A 190 12.39 -14.05 10.60
CA ASP A 190 11.46 -14.65 9.66
C ASP A 190 12.21 -15.51 8.63
N LEU A 191 12.19 -16.83 8.85
CA LEU A 191 12.90 -17.78 8.01
C LEU A 191 12.42 -17.76 6.55
N ASP A 192 11.13 -17.58 6.31
CA ASP A 192 10.58 -17.51 4.96
C ASP A 192 11.09 -16.28 4.20
N LEU A 193 11.19 -15.12 4.89
CA LEU A 193 11.81 -13.94 4.33
C LEU A 193 13.29 -14.16 4.02
N LEU A 194 14.05 -14.74 4.95
CA LEU A 194 15.48 -14.99 4.76
C LEU A 194 15.75 -15.95 3.59
N LEU A 195 14.99 -17.03 3.48
CA LEU A 195 15.06 -17.97 2.37
C LEU A 195 14.69 -17.30 1.03
N PHE A 196 13.65 -16.46 1.04
CA PHE A 196 13.26 -15.70 -0.14
C PHE A 196 14.38 -14.74 -0.58
N LEU A 197 14.95 -13.95 0.33
CA LEU A 197 16.04 -13.02 0.01
C LEU A 197 17.28 -13.76 -0.54
N ALA A 198 17.62 -14.91 0.04
CA ALA A 198 18.69 -15.74 -0.47
C ALA A 198 18.42 -16.26 -1.90
N ARG A 199 17.19 -16.67 -2.19
CA ARG A 199 16.74 -17.08 -3.54
C ARG A 199 16.82 -15.94 -4.54
N GLU A 200 16.41 -14.74 -4.16
CA GLU A 200 16.48 -13.54 -4.99
C GLU A 200 17.90 -12.93 -5.03
N ARG A 201 18.90 -13.62 -4.46
CA ARG A 201 20.30 -13.19 -4.38
C ARG A 201 20.49 -11.85 -3.65
N VAL A 202 19.59 -11.50 -2.75
CA VAL A 202 19.76 -10.35 -1.85
C VAL A 202 20.59 -10.78 -0.64
N SER A 203 21.76 -10.22 -0.49
CA SER A 203 22.65 -10.47 0.66
C SER A 203 22.38 -9.48 1.78
N ILE A 204 22.26 -9.97 3.00
CA ILE A 204 22.18 -9.14 4.21
C ILE A 204 23.60 -9.01 4.78
N ILE A 205 24.10 -7.79 4.97
CA ILE A 205 25.44 -7.47 5.47
C ILE A 205 25.41 -6.54 6.70
#